data_aaac3d2687f13c40be1022808516dfbc
#
_entry.id   aaac3d2687f13c40be1022808516dfbc
#
_cell.length_a   1.000
_cell.length_b   1.000
_cell.length_c   1.000
_cell.angle_alpha   90.00
_cell.angle_beta   90.00
_cell.angle_gamma   90.00
#
_symmetry.space_group_name_H-M   'P 1'
#
loop_
_entity.id
_entity.type
_entity.pdbx_description
1 polymer ?
#
loop_
_entity_poly.entity_id
_entity_poly.type
_entity_poly.pdbx_seq_one_letter_code
_entity_poly.pdbx_strand_id
1 'polypeptide(L)'
;MSDISHSCLLQAIVEHAEHMPDKIALVCDAKEISYKQLKNSIWLASDYLDTLSLRKGDSIIITARKEPEFVYLYFGAHLRGIVNVVVDPASTQDKLLFISNTVKPKCIFGLPKFVFDGAKNIAIDSLELSGEAKDTKNPSLDKDDIADIMFTTGTTSDPKAVCLILI
;
A
#
# COMPACT_ATOMS: atom_id res chain seq x y z
N MET A 1 17.33 -12.93 8.52
CA MET A 1 17.04 -12.11 7.33
C MET A 1 15.83 -12.76 6.68
N SER A 2 14.64 -12.17 6.86
CA SER A 2 13.43 -12.63 6.17
C SER A 2 13.60 -12.30 4.69
N ASP A 3 13.31 -13.27 3.86
CA ASP A 3 13.45 -13.21 2.42
C ASP A 3 12.48 -12.16 1.85
N ILE A 4 12.99 -10.93 1.60
CA ILE A 4 12.24 -9.83 0.97
C ILE A 4 12.30 -10.00 -0.56
N SER A 5 12.54 -11.22 -1.01
CA SER A 5 13.05 -11.57 -2.33
C SER A 5 12.13 -11.29 -3.52
N HIS A 6 10.94 -10.69 -3.33
CA HIS A 6 9.95 -10.62 -4.41
C HIS A 6 9.50 -9.22 -4.82
N SER A 7 10.11 -8.15 -4.29
CA SER A 7 9.92 -6.80 -4.83
C SER A 7 11.28 -6.14 -5.00
N CYS A 8 11.75 -6.03 -6.22
CA CYS A 8 13.03 -5.37 -6.54
C CYS A 8 13.10 -3.96 -5.93
N LEU A 9 11.98 -3.26 -5.85
CA LEU A 9 11.94 -1.90 -5.31
C LEU A 9 12.03 -1.88 -3.78
N LEU A 10 11.35 -2.79 -3.09
CA LEU A 10 11.49 -2.95 -1.63
C LEU A 10 12.90 -3.36 -1.25
N GLN A 11 13.49 -4.30 -1.99
CA GLN A 11 14.87 -4.71 -1.78
C GLN A 11 15.83 -3.52 -1.93
N ALA A 12 15.67 -2.73 -2.99
CA ALA A 12 16.49 -1.53 -3.20
C ALA A 12 16.32 -0.51 -2.05
N ILE A 13 15.11 -0.32 -1.52
CA ILE A 13 14.88 0.56 -0.36
C ILE A 13 15.65 0.04 0.86
N VAL A 14 15.63 -1.27 1.11
CA VAL A 14 16.35 -1.89 2.25
C VAL A 14 17.85 -1.73 2.08
N GLU A 15 18.39 -2.07 0.91
CA GLU A 15 19.82 -1.93 0.61
C GLU A 15 20.30 -0.49 0.77
N HIS A 16 19.52 0.49 0.29
CA HIS A 16 19.84 1.90 0.46
C HIS A 16 19.75 2.35 1.93
N ALA A 17 18.79 1.82 2.69
CA ALA A 17 18.67 2.11 4.12
C ALA A 17 19.86 1.55 4.93
N GLU A 18 20.50 0.48 4.46
CA GLU A 18 21.70 -0.10 5.08
C GLU A 18 22.98 0.63 4.69
N HIS A 19 23.14 0.97 3.40
CA HIS A 19 24.36 1.56 2.88
C HIS A 19 24.39 3.10 2.89
N MET A 20 23.22 3.74 2.81
CA MET A 20 23.06 5.19 2.72
C MET A 20 21.89 5.67 3.59
N PRO A 21 21.87 5.37 4.91
CA PRO A 21 20.71 5.58 5.80
C PRO A 21 20.20 7.01 5.82
N ASP A 22 21.09 7.98 5.80
CA ASP A 22 20.76 9.40 5.92
C ASP A 22 20.49 10.10 4.57
N LYS A 23 20.68 9.39 3.44
CA LYS A 23 20.36 9.95 2.13
C LYS A 23 18.84 10.12 2.00
N ILE A 24 18.43 11.27 1.46
CA ILE A 24 17.02 11.58 1.23
C ILE A 24 16.43 10.64 0.15
N ALA A 25 15.38 9.94 0.53
CA ALA A 25 14.63 9.02 -0.32
C ALA A 25 13.35 9.63 -0.88
N LEU A 26 12.66 10.45 -0.07
CA LEU A 26 11.43 11.13 -0.47
C LEU A 26 11.49 12.60 -0.04
N VAL A 27 10.94 13.46 -0.89
CA VAL A 27 10.66 14.85 -0.56
C VAL A 27 9.17 15.08 -0.79
N CYS A 28 8.47 15.50 0.26
CA CYS A 28 7.05 15.80 0.20
C CYS A 28 6.79 17.15 0.85
N ASP A 29 6.43 18.14 0.05
CA ASP A 29 6.41 19.55 0.45
C ASP A 29 7.74 19.97 1.09
N ALA A 30 7.73 20.33 2.37
CA ALA A 30 8.93 20.70 3.12
C ALA A 30 9.51 19.53 3.95
N LYS A 31 8.94 18.33 3.87
CA LYS A 31 9.43 17.15 4.60
C LYS A 31 10.42 16.38 3.76
N GLU A 32 11.62 16.19 4.29
CA GLU A 32 12.64 15.29 3.75
C GLU A 32 12.66 14.00 4.57
N ILE A 33 12.60 12.85 3.89
CA ILE A 33 12.54 11.53 4.52
C ILE A 33 13.72 10.73 4.00
N SER A 34 14.61 10.32 4.90
CA SER A 34 15.75 9.51 4.56
C SER A 34 15.37 8.05 4.28
N TYR A 35 16.27 7.27 3.65
CA TYR A 35 16.04 5.84 3.41
C TYR A 35 15.81 5.06 4.70
N LYS A 36 16.53 5.39 5.78
CA LYS A 36 16.31 4.78 7.11
C LYS A 36 14.91 5.06 7.64
N GLN A 37 14.45 6.30 7.53
CA GLN A 37 13.11 6.70 7.95
C GLN A 37 12.04 6.04 7.08
N LEU A 38 12.25 6.02 5.76
CA LEU A 38 11.33 5.39 4.81
C LEU A 38 11.15 3.90 5.13
N LYS A 39 12.27 3.15 5.28
CA LYS A 39 12.24 1.76 5.68
C LYS A 39 11.43 1.57 6.96
N ASN A 40 11.76 2.30 8.03
CA ASN A 40 11.05 2.19 9.30
C ASN A 40 9.55 2.44 9.16
N SER A 41 9.16 3.49 8.42
CA SER A 41 7.75 3.83 8.23
C SER A 41 6.98 2.79 7.41
N ILE A 42 7.62 2.16 6.42
CA ILE A 42 7.04 1.05 5.66
C ILE A 42 6.77 -0.16 6.58
N TRP A 43 7.71 -0.50 7.47
CA TRP A 43 7.55 -1.58 8.43
C TRP A 43 6.47 -1.28 9.47
N LEU A 44 6.42 -0.04 9.97
CA LEU A 44 5.33 0.41 10.85
C LEU A 44 3.97 0.33 10.17
N ALA A 45 3.88 0.68 8.89
CA ALA A 45 2.66 0.53 8.11
C ALA A 45 2.27 -0.95 7.93
N SER A 46 3.25 -1.83 7.72
CA SER A 46 3.03 -3.27 7.68
C SER A 46 2.48 -3.79 9.02
N ASP A 47 3.08 -3.38 10.15
CA ASP A 47 2.61 -3.75 11.50
C ASP A 47 1.20 -3.23 11.74
N TYR A 48 0.89 -2.00 11.31
CA TYR A 48 -0.46 -1.45 11.40
C TYR A 48 -1.48 -2.28 10.61
N LEU A 49 -1.14 -2.67 9.37
CA LEU A 49 -2.01 -3.51 8.54
C LEU A 49 -2.27 -4.88 9.19
N ASP A 50 -1.30 -5.42 9.94
CA ASP A 50 -1.48 -6.65 10.71
C ASP A 50 -2.57 -6.50 11.80
N THR A 51 -2.60 -5.35 12.47
CA THR A 51 -3.62 -5.06 13.49
C THR A 51 -5.05 -5.05 12.94
N LEU A 52 -5.19 -4.85 11.63
CA LEU A 52 -6.48 -4.90 10.93
C LEU A 52 -6.93 -6.31 10.56
N SER A 53 -6.16 -7.32 10.93
CA SER A 53 -6.40 -8.75 10.63
C SER A 53 -6.45 -9.05 9.13
N LEU A 54 -5.76 -8.26 8.33
CA LEU A 54 -5.59 -8.48 6.90
C LEU A 54 -4.64 -9.66 6.66
N ARG A 55 -4.95 -10.46 5.66
CA ARG A 55 -4.18 -11.64 5.29
C ARG A 55 -3.62 -11.49 3.87
N LYS A 56 -2.58 -12.26 3.55
CA LYS A 56 -2.08 -12.43 2.19
C LYS A 56 -3.22 -12.69 1.21
N GLY A 57 -3.28 -11.94 0.13
CA GLY A 57 -4.33 -12.00 -0.90
C GLY A 57 -5.57 -11.15 -0.61
N ASP A 58 -5.74 -10.61 0.60
CA ASP A 58 -6.80 -9.62 0.84
C ASP A 58 -6.49 -8.34 0.06
N SER A 59 -7.51 -7.66 -0.44
CA SER A 59 -7.34 -6.38 -1.14
C SER A 59 -7.70 -5.18 -0.27
N ILE A 60 -6.98 -4.09 -0.51
CA ILE A 60 -7.26 -2.78 0.07
C ILE A 60 -7.33 -1.73 -1.03
N ILE A 61 -8.20 -0.73 -0.87
CA ILE A 61 -8.23 0.45 -1.73
C ILE A 61 -7.43 1.56 -1.04
N ILE A 62 -6.50 2.17 -1.76
CA ILE A 62 -5.72 3.32 -1.28
C ILE A 62 -5.87 4.46 -2.29
N THR A 63 -6.18 5.66 -1.81
CA THR A 63 -6.16 6.85 -2.67
C THR A 63 -4.74 7.28 -2.99
N ALA A 64 -4.48 7.55 -4.28
CA ALA A 64 -3.21 8.14 -4.73
C ALA A 64 -3.10 9.57 -4.22
N ARG A 65 -2.38 9.77 -3.13
CA ARG A 65 -2.12 11.07 -2.51
C ARG A 65 -0.65 11.43 -2.58
N LYS A 66 -0.34 12.71 -2.34
CA LYS A 66 1.05 13.21 -2.33
C LYS A 66 1.74 13.04 -0.98
N GLU A 67 1.01 12.63 0.05
CA GLU A 67 1.52 12.43 1.40
C GLU A 67 2.39 11.17 1.48
N PRO A 68 3.47 11.17 2.29
CA PRO A 68 4.37 10.01 2.41
C PRO A 68 3.67 8.76 2.94
N GLU A 69 2.59 8.92 3.72
CA GLU A 69 1.79 7.83 4.27
C GLU A 69 1.22 6.91 3.18
N PHE A 70 0.93 7.47 1.98
CA PHE A 70 0.56 6.65 0.82
C PHE A 70 1.67 5.66 0.47
N VAL A 71 2.92 6.13 0.42
CA VAL A 71 4.09 5.29 0.09
C VAL A 71 4.31 4.23 1.17
N TYR A 72 4.17 4.60 2.43
CA TYR A 72 4.34 3.68 3.55
C TYR A 72 3.30 2.56 3.52
N LEU A 73 2.02 2.89 3.33
CA LEU A 73 0.93 1.92 3.20
C LEU A 73 1.11 1.03 1.98
N TYR A 74 1.44 1.61 0.83
CA TYR A 74 1.61 0.88 -0.41
C TYR A 74 2.66 -0.21 -0.28
N PHE A 75 3.86 0.12 0.21
CA PHE A 75 4.92 -0.88 0.41
C PHE A 75 4.71 -1.75 1.64
N GLY A 76 4.07 -1.23 2.69
CA GLY A 76 3.66 -2.03 3.85
C GLY A 76 2.69 -3.14 3.49
N ALA A 77 1.77 -2.88 2.55
CA ALA A 77 0.87 -3.89 2.00
C ALA A 77 1.62 -4.96 1.21
N HIS A 78 2.58 -4.56 0.36
CA HIS A 78 3.42 -5.51 -0.37
C HIS A 78 4.19 -6.45 0.56
N LEU A 79 4.75 -5.93 1.68
CA LEU A 79 5.43 -6.77 2.68
C LEU A 79 4.54 -7.88 3.25
N ARG A 80 3.23 -7.68 3.26
CA ARG A 80 2.25 -8.64 3.80
C ARG A 80 1.53 -9.44 2.73
N GLY A 81 1.84 -9.24 1.46
CA GLY A 81 1.13 -9.86 0.34
C GLY A 81 -0.34 -9.41 0.25
N ILE A 82 -0.63 -8.20 0.71
CA ILE A 82 -1.93 -7.55 0.58
C ILE A 82 -1.96 -6.86 -0.78
N VAL A 83 -3.04 -7.03 -1.50
CA VAL A 83 -3.22 -6.50 -2.85
C VAL A 83 -3.64 -5.04 -2.80
N ASN A 84 -2.83 -4.16 -3.38
CA ASN A 84 -3.17 -2.73 -3.48
C ASN A 84 -4.10 -2.46 -4.68
N VAL A 85 -5.11 -1.65 -4.44
CA VAL A 85 -5.97 -1.08 -5.48
C VAL A 85 -5.88 0.43 -5.38
N VAL A 86 -5.02 1.03 -6.20
CA VAL A 86 -4.79 2.48 -6.15
C VAL A 86 -5.86 3.19 -6.97
N VAL A 87 -6.52 4.17 -6.36
CA VAL A 87 -7.57 4.96 -7.00
C VAL A 87 -7.27 6.46 -6.91
N ASP A 88 -7.74 7.19 -7.90
CA ASP A 88 -7.71 8.65 -7.89
C ASP A 88 -8.71 9.16 -6.82
N PRO A 89 -8.31 10.08 -5.91
CA PRO A 89 -9.22 10.68 -4.93
C PRO A 89 -10.41 11.43 -5.56
N ALA A 90 -10.30 11.84 -6.82
CA ALA A 90 -11.38 12.46 -7.60
C ALA A 90 -12.28 11.45 -8.32
N SER A 91 -12.11 10.15 -8.10
CA SER A 91 -12.96 9.13 -8.71
C SER A 91 -14.42 9.30 -8.31
N THR A 92 -15.33 9.10 -9.28
CA THR A 92 -16.78 9.17 -9.05
C THR A 92 -17.25 8.01 -8.16
N GLN A 93 -18.39 8.19 -7.48
CA GLN A 93 -18.97 7.14 -6.64
C GLN A 93 -19.27 5.86 -7.43
N ASP A 94 -19.80 5.98 -8.65
CA ASP A 94 -20.12 4.82 -9.49
C ASP A 94 -18.85 4.02 -9.83
N LYS A 95 -17.76 4.72 -10.17
CA LYS A 95 -16.46 4.08 -10.41
C LYS A 95 -15.92 3.38 -9.15
N LEU A 96 -16.01 4.03 -8.00
CA LEU A 96 -15.57 3.44 -6.72
C LEU A 96 -16.42 2.22 -6.35
N LEU A 97 -17.74 2.27 -6.56
CA LEU A 97 -18.64 1.13 -6.36
C LEU A 97 -18.30 -0.02 -7.29
N PHE A 98 -18.07 0.26 -8.59
CA PHE A 98 -17.67 -0.76 -9.56
C PHE A 98 -16.37 -1.45 -9.13
N ILE A 99 -15.34 -0.66 -8.79
CA ILE A 99 -14.05 -1.16 -8.30
C ILE A 99 -14.25 -2.02 -7.05
N SER A 100 -14.97 -1.49 -6.05
CA SER A 100 -15.19 -2.18 -4.78
C SER A 100 -15.95 -3.49 -4.95
N ASN A 101 -16.97 -3.52 -5.81
CA ASN A 101 -17.70 -4.75 -6.13
C ASN A 101 -16.82 -5.81 -6.81
N THR A 102 -15.84 -5.36 -7.60
CA THR A 102 -14.92 -6.26 -8.30
C THR A 102 -13.88 -6.85 -7.36
N VAL A 103 -13.23 -6.00 -6.52
CA VAL A 103 -12.09 -6.43 -5.69
C VAL A 103 -12.48 -6.81 -4.27
N LYS A 104 -13.67 -6.43 -3.80
CA LYS A 104 -14.21 -6.68 -2.45
C LYS A 104 -13.20 -6.34 -1.35
N PRO A 105 -12.78 -5.06 -1.26
CA PRO A 105 -11.72 -4.65 -0.36
C PRO A 105 -12.11 -4.87 1.11
N LYS A 106 -11.14 -5.23 1.93
CA LYS A 106 -11.32 -5.30 3.39
C LYS A 106 -11.19 -3.93 4.06
N CYS A 107 -10.33 -3.08 3.51
CA CYS A 107 -10.13 -1.71 4.00
C CYS A 107 -10.07 -0.72 2.84
N ILE A 108 -10.48 0.51 3.11
CA ILE A 108 -10.45 1.64 2.17
C ILE A 108 -9.74 2.79 2.88
N PHE A 109 -8.61 3.24 2.33
CA PHE A 109 -7.80 4.31 2.89
C PHE A 109 -7.97 5.61 2.11
N GLY A 110 -8.30 6.69 2.81
CA GLY A 110 -8.31 8.05 2.27
C GLY A 110 -9.58 8.48 1.54
N LEU A 111 -10.67 7.71 1.63
CA LEU A 111 -11.99 8.05 1.06
C LEU A 111 -13.05 8.20 2.17
N PRO A 112 -13.00 9.24 3.02
CA PRO A 112 -13.83 9.33 4.22
C PRO A 112 -15.34 9.41 3.94
N LYS A 113 -15.74 9.83 2.74
CA LYS A 113 -17.15 9.95 2.33
C LYS A 113 -17.68 8.74 1.55
N PHE A 114 -16.80 7.81 1.17
CA PHE A 114 -17.18 6.62 0.45
C PHE A 114 -17.38 5.46 1.42
N VAL A 115 -18.55 4.85 1.40
CA VAL A 115 -18.88 3.70 2.25
C VAL A 115 -19.13 2.50 1.35
N PHE A 116 -18.51 1.39 1.68
CA PHE A 116 -18.73 0.10 1.01
C PHE A 116 -18.96 -0.97 2.09
N ASP A 117 -20.04 -1.73 1.94
CA ASP A 117 -20.41 -2.77 2.90
C ASP A 117 -19.33 -3.86 2.98
N GLY A 118 -18.96 -4.21 4.22
CA GLY A 118 -17.90 -5.18 4.49
C GLY A 118 -16.47 -4.62 4.46
N ALA A 119 -16.26 -3.35 4.11
CA ALA A 119 -14.95 -2.71 4.16
C ALA A 119 -14.85 -1.68 5.29
N LYS A 120 -13.72 -1.71 6.02
CA LYS A 120 -13.40 -0.70 7.03
C LYS A 120 -12.84 0.56 6.34
N ASN A 121 -13.45 1.71 6.57
CA ASN A 121 -12.96 2.99 6.06
C ASN A 121 -12.00 3.65 7.05
N ILE A 122 -10.83 4.06 6.58
CA ILE A 122 -9.74 4.58 7.41
C ILE A 122 -9.22 5.88 6.79
N ALA A 123 -9.13 6.92 7.60
CA ALA A 123 -8.49 8.17 7.19
C ALA A 123 -6.97 7.97 7.16
N ILE A 124 -6.31 8.31 6.05
CA ILE A 124 -4.84 8.21 5.93
C ILE A 124 -4.16 9.12 6.96
N ASP A 125 -4.70 10.31 7.16
CA ASP A 125 -4.15 11.30 8.09
C ASP A 125 -4.22 10.87 9.57
N SER A 126 -4.97 9.81 9.89
CA SER A 126 -5.08 9.24 11.23
C SER A 126 -4.10 8.08 11.49
N LEU A 127 -3.18 7.82 10.58
CA LEU A 127 -2.18 6.78 10.74
C LEU A 127 -1.06 7.27 11.66
N GLU A 128 -1.07 6.81 12.89
CA GLU A 128 0.02 7.06 13.85
C GLU A 128 1.13 6.03 13.62
N LEU A 129 2.01 6.31 12.65
CA LEU A 129 3.20 5.50 12.37
C LEU A 129 4.40 6.08 13.13
N SER A 130 4.45 5.86 14.43
CA SER A 130 5.48 6.40 15.32
C SER A 130 6.23 5.29 16.06
N GLY A 131 7.50 5.52 16.35
CA GLY A 131 8.38 4.59 17.04
C GLY A 131 9.25 3.77 16.11
N GLU A 132 9.78 2.65 16.63
CA GLU A 132 10.52 1.67 15.86
C GLU A 132 9.61 0.51 15.50
N ALA A 133 9.68 0.10 14.23
CA ALA A 133 8.93 -1.05 13.74
C ALA A 133 9.39 -2.31 14.48
N LYS A 134 8.43 -3.16 14.81
CA LYS A 134 8.72 -4.51 15.31
C LYS A 134 9.16 -5.36 14.13
N ASP A 135 10.13 -6.22 14.33
CA ASP A 135 10.53 -7.20 13.30
C ASP A 135 9.46 -8.31 13.23
N THR A 136 8.27 -7.92 12.79
CA THR A 136 7.15 -8.85 12.63
C THR A 136 7.43 -9.77 11.46
N LYS A 137 7.20 -11.07 11.67
CA LYS A 137 7.42 -12.09 10.65
C LYS A 137 6.42 -11.89 9.50
N ASN A 138 6.89 -11.37 8.38
CA ASN A 138 6.10 -11.25 7.17
C ASN A 138 5.73 -12.63 6.61
N PRO A 139 4.57 -12.78 5.96
CA PRO A 139 4.21 -14.03 5.30
C PRO A 139 5.21 -14.37 4.18
N SER A 140 5.34 -15.64 3.87
CA SER A 140 6.07 -16.06 2.66
C SER A 140 5.29 -15.60 1.42
N LEU A 141 5.99 -14.88 0.55
CA LEU A 141 5.45 -14.39 -0.71
C LEU A 141 5.96 -15.23 -1.87
N ASP A 142 5.13 -15.43 -2.87
CA ASP A 142 5.48 -16.10 -4.10
C ASP A 142 5.54 -15.10 -5.26
N LYS A 143 6.38 -15.38 -6.25
CA LYS A 143 6.51 -14.52 -7.45
C LYS A 143 5.21 -14.32 -8.22
N ASP A 144 4.26 -15.24 -8.07
CA ASP A 144 2.96 -15.21 -8.75
C ASP A 144 1.88 -14.52 -7.88
N ASP A 145 2.24 -14.04 -6.68
CA ASP A 145 1.30 -13.28 -5.84
C ASP A 145 0.96 -11.95 -6.49
N ILE A 146 -0.32 -11.61 -6.46
CA ILE A 146 -0.79 -10.32 -6.97
C ILE A 146 -0.37 -9.23 -5.99
N ALA A 147 0.35 -8.23 -6.49
CA ALA A 147 0.75 -7.04 -5.75
C ALA A 147 -0.27 -5.92 -5.87
N ASP A 148 -0.69 -5.64 -7.10
CA ASP A 148 -1.56 -4.52 -7.41
C ASP A 148 -2.66 -4.92 -8.38
N ILE A 149 -3.82 -4.25 -8.26
CA ILE A 149 -4.86 -4.28 -9.28
C ILE A 149 -5.10 -2.84 -9.74
N MET A 150 -4.86 -2.58 -11.01
CA MET A 150 -5.05 -1.28 -11.64
C MET A 150 -6.26 -1.30 -12.56
N PHE A 151 -7.09 -0.26 -12.48
CA PHE A 151 -8.24 -0.10 -13.38
C PHE A 151 -7.94 0.91 -14.46
N THR A 152 -8.00 0.47 -15.72
CA THR A 152 -7.82 1.36 -16.86
C THR A 152 -9.12 2.07 -17.18
N THR A 153 -9.03 3.36 -17.50
CA THR A 153 -10.14 4.12 -18.08
C THR A 153 -10.17 3.86 -19.58
N GLY A 154 -10.83 2.79 -20.00
CA GLY A 154 -11.09 2.54 -21.42
C GLY A 154 -12.05 3.59 -22.00
N THR A 155 -11.84 3.99 -23.23
CA THR A 155 -12.72 4.93 -23.97
C THR A 155 -14.06 4.31 -24.36
N THR A 156 -14.24 3.02 -24.13
CA THR A 156 -15.43 2.25 -24.51
C THR A 156 -15.78 1.24 -23.42
N SER A 157 -16.87 1.49 -22.70
CA SER A 157 -17.44 0.60 -21.69
C SER A 157 -16.63 0.45 -20.37
N ASP A 158 -17.00 -0.54 -19.56
CA ASP A 158 -16.54 -0.74 -18.18
C ASP A 158 -15.01 -0.75 -17.99
N PRO A 159 -14.50 -0.20 -16.87
CA PRO A 159 -13.07 -0.22 -16.57
C PRO A 159 -12.53 -1.66 -16.53
N LYS A 160 -11.39 -1.89 -17.17
CA LYS A 160 -10.72 -3.21 -17.13
C LYS A 160 -9.74 -3.25 -15.97
N ALA A 161 -9.78 -4.35 -15.21
CA ALA A 161 -8.82 -4.63 -14.16
C ALA A 161 -7.57 -5.31 -14.76
N VAL A 162 -6.39 -4.80 -14.40
CA VAL A 162 -5.08 -5.38 -14.74
C VAL A 162 -4.41 -5.77 -13.42
N CYS A 163 -4.04 -7.02 -13.28
CA CYS A 163 -3.29 -7.53 -12.13
C CYS A 163 -1.79 -7.43 -12.40
N LEU A 164 -1.05 -6.89 -11.46
CA LEU A 164 0.40 -6.87 -11.45
C LEU A 164 0.88 -7.83 -10.36
N ILE A 165 1.87 -8.64 -10.68
CA ILE A 165 2.49 -9.59 -9.73
C ILE A 165 3.73 -8.96 -9.10
N LEU A 166 4.15 -9.50 -7.96
CA LEU A 166 5.43 -9.17 -7.33
C LEU A 166 6.58 -9.72 -8.21
N ILE A 167 7.43 -8.86 -8.73
CA ILE A 167 8.65 -9.21 -9.49
C ILE A 167 9.87 -8.74 -8.72
#